data_fd240586a2ec1274b1015d8e9e7349fd
#
_entry.id   fd240586a2ec1274b1015d8e9e7349fd
#
_cell.length_a   1.000
_cell.length_b   1.000
_cell.length_c   1.000
_cell.angle_alpha   90.00
_cell.angle_beta   90.00
_cell.angle_gamma   90.00
#
_symmetry.space_group_name_H-M   'P 1'
#
loop_
_entity.id
_entity.type
_entity.pdbx_description
1 polymer ?
#
loop_
_entity_poly.entity_id
_entity_poly.type
_entity_poly.pdbx_seq_one_letter_code
_entity_poly.pdbx_strand_id
1 'polypeptide(L)'
;SGSLGDKPIIHEGHFSFSIRNFEIKLPQDLEEEPEIQAILESLGIWNNLFVIRHIQLEMNLTKDYMGDLKLILHTPFLKININGDFSLQQDETHPEILLHQMEININPISMGVRKWIRNWEKKTGKTLNRKGSTISLKVDGTLENPVIHGY
;
A
#
# COMPACT_ATOMS: atom_id res chain seq x y z
N SER A 1 18.88 -11.51 15.18
CA SER A 1 19.71 -12.02 14.10
C SER A 1 19.51 -13.51 13.93
N GLY A 2 19.07 -13.92 12.77
CA GLY A 2 18.92 -15.34 12.47
C GLY A 2 20.27 -15.98 12.16
N SER A 3 20.43 -17.28 12.45
CA SER A 3 21.58 -18.02 12.00
C SER A 3 21.50 -18.31 10.50
N LEU A 4 22.65 -18.25 9.82
CA LEU A 4 22.74 -18.58 8.40
C LEU A 4 22.43 -20.07 8.20
N GLY A 5 21.43 -20.39 7.39
CA GLY A 5 21.05 -21.75 7.04
C GLY A 5 19.81 -22.28 7.77
N ASP A 6 19.36 -21.64 8.83
CA ASP A 6 18.12 -22.00 9.51
C ASP A 6 16.98 -21.07 9.12
N LYS A 7 15.74 -21.57 9.22
CA LYS A 7 14.57 -20.70 9.06
C LYS A 7 14.61 -19.61 10.13
N PRO A 8 14.42 -18.34 9.78
CA PRO A 8 14.42 -17.28 10.77
C PRO A 8 13.31 -17.51 11.79
N ILE A 9 13.67 -17.62 13.03
CA ILE A 9 12.72 -17.65 14.14
C ILE A 9 12.50 -16.20 14.54
N ILE A 10 11.31 -15.69 14.24
CA ILE A 10 10.94 -14.33 14.60
C ILE A 10 10.34 -14.37 15.98
N HIS A 11 11.05 -13.82 16.96
CA HIS A 11 10.53 -13.71 18.33
C HIS A 11 9.84 -12.38 18.55
N GLU A 12 10.57 -11.41 19.01
CA GLU A 12 10.17 -10.02 19.09
C GLU A 12 11.07 -9.23 18.16
N GLY A 13 10.54 -8.22 17.55
CA GLY A 13 11.35 -7.41 16.68
C GLY A 13 10.73 -6.07 16.34
N HIS A 14 11.61 -5.10 16.15
CA HIS A 14 11.28 -3.83 15.57
C HIS A 14 12.03 -3.72 14.24
N PHE A 15 11.30 -3.43 13.18
CA PHE A 15 11.86 -3.19 11.87
C PHE A 15 11.52 -1.77 11.43
N SER A 16 12.52 -1.03 11.00
CA SER A 16 12.35 0.32 10.49
C SER A 16 13.13 0.48 9.20
N PHE A 17 12.51 1.08 8.21
CA PHE A 17 13.05 1.25 6.88
C PHE A 17 12.60 2.61 6.33
N SER A 18 13.52 3.34 5.71
CA SER A 18 13.21 4.63 5.08
C SER A 18 14.06 4.83 3.85
N ILE A 19 13.42 5.15 2.73
CA ILE A 19 14.09 5.55 1.49
C ILE A 19 13.49 6.87 1.02
N ARG A 20 14.35 7.75 0.53
CA ARG A 20 13.95 9.04 -0.03
C ARG A 20 14.46 9.19 -1.46
N ASN A 21 13.65 9.84 -2.27
CA ASN A 21 14.01 10.29 -3.63
C ASN A 21 14.58 9.17 -4.50
N PHE A 22 13.73 8.21 -4.85
CA PHE A 22 14.12 7.19 -5.80
C PHE A 22 13.12 7.09 -6.94
N GLU A 23 13.57 6.52 -8.05
CA GLU A 23 12.80 6.39 -9.28
C GLU A 23 12.64 4.92 -9.63
N ILE A 24 11.44 4.54 -10.04
CA ILE A 24 11.15 3.20 -10.54
C ILE A 24 10.77 3.33 -12.00
N LYS A 25 11.49 2.61 -12.87
CA LYS A 25 11.14 2.52 -14.28
C LYS A 25 10.13 1.39 -14.47
N LEU A 26 8.98 1.72 -15.03
CA LEU A 26 7.95 0.74 -15.34
C LEU A 26 8.31 -0.04 -16.60
N PRO A 27 7.80 -1.31 -16.74
CA PRO A 27 8.07 -2.10 -17.94
C PRO A 27 7.59 -1.42 -19.23
N GLN A 28 8.35 -1.57 -20.30
CA GLN A 28 8.00 -1.00 -21.60
C GLN A 28 6.72 -1.58 -22.20
N ASP A 29 6.35 -2.80 -21.81
CA ASP A 29 5.12 -3.45 -22.28
C ASP A 29 3.87 -2.63 -21.95
N LEU A 30 3.92 -1.82 -20.90
CA LEU A 30 2.82 -0.91 -20.54
C LEU A 30 2.66 0.25 -21.50
N GLU A 31 3.70 0.62 -22.25
CA GLU A 31 3.62 1.69 -23.26
C GLU A 31 2.74 1.32 -24.45
N GLU A 32 2.61 0.04 -24.74
CA GLU A 32 1.88 -0.47 -25.89
C GLU A 32 0.37 -0.52 -25.68
N GLU A 33 -0.08 -0.37 -24.44
CA GLU A 33 -1.52 -0.38 -24.11
C GLU A 33 -2.05 1.06 -23.94
N PRO A 34 -2.89 1.56 -24.86
CA PRO A 34 -3.39 2.94 -24.80
C PRO A 34 -4.17 3.25 -23.52
N GLU A 35 -4.93 2.30 -23.00
CA GLU A 35 -5.72 2.50 -21.79
C GLU A 35 -4.82 2.68 -20.56
N ILE A 36 -3.79 1.86 -20.43
CA ILE A 36 -2.82 1.96 -19.34
C ILE A 36 -2.03 3.24 -19.46
N GLN A 37 -1.63 3.60 -20.67
CA GLN A 37 -0.88 4.84 -20.93
C GLN A 37 -1.70 6.07 -20.53
N ALA A 38 -2.98 6.09 -20.86
CA ALA A 38 -3.88 7.18 -20.47
C ALA A 38 -4.02 7.29 -18.94
N ILE A 39 -4.07 6.17 -18.23
CA ILE A 39 -4.10 6.14 -16.77
C ILE A 39 -2.79 6.68 -16.20
N LEU A 40 -1.66 6.23 -16.70
CA LEU A 40 -0.34 6.67 -16.24
C LEU A 40 -0.16 8.19 -16.44
N GLU A 41 -0.53 8.70 -17.59
CA GLU A 41 -0.47 10.14 -17.87
C GLU A 41 -1.37 10.95 -16.93
N SER A 42 -2.58 10.46 -16.65
CA SER A 42 -3.48 11.13 -15.73
C SER A 42 -2.97 11.13 -14.29
N LEU A 43 -2.17 10.14 -13.92
CA LEU A 43 -1.50 10.08 -12.62
C LEU A 43 -0.20 10.91 -12.58
N GLY A 44 0.21 11.52 -13.71
CA GLY A 44 1.44 12.29 -13.77
C GLY A 44 2.70 11.46 -14.00
N ILE A 45 2.53 10.23 -14.47
CA ILE A 45 3.65 9.35 -14.80
C ILE A 45 3.95 9.46 -16.29
N TRP A 46 5.09 10.06 -16.59
CA TRP A 46 5.55 10.27 -17.96
C TRP A 46 6.76 9.41 -18.25
N ASN A 47 6.88 8.91 -19.45
CA ASN A 47 8.00 8.07 -19.89
C ASN A 47 8.21 6.82 -19.03
N ASN A 48 7.13 6.31 -18.43
CA ASN A 48 7.16 5.15 -17.53
C ASN A 48 8.08 5.31 -16.31
N LEU A 49 8.33 6.53 -15.92
CA LEU A 49 9.14 6.86 -14.76
C LEU A 49 8.26 7.21 -13.56
N PHE A 50 8.30 6.37 -12.55
CA PHE A 50 7.58 6.59 -11.30
C PHE A 50 8.52 7.12 -10.23
N VAL A 51 8.28 8.34 -9.81
CA VAL A 51 9.11 9.00 -8.79
C VAL A 51 8.47 8.81 -7.43
N ILE A 52 9.25 8.29 -6.48
CA ILE A 52 8.85 8.18 -5.09
C ILE A 52 9.71 9.13 -4.26
N ARG A 53 9.06 10.06 -3.57
CA ARG A 53 9.77 11.03 -2.73
C ARG A 53 10.18 10.46 -1.40
N HIS A 54 9.32 9.63 -0.82
CA HIS A 54 9.59 9.04 0.49
C HIS A 54 8.78 7.78 0.70
N ILE A 55 9.43 6.72 1.16
CA ILE A 55 8.78 5.55 1.76
C ILE A 55 9.35 5.39 3.15
N GLN A 56 8.47 5.22 4.13
CA GLN A 56 8.85 4.88 5.48
C GLN A 56 8.01 3.72 5.96
N LEU A 57 8.65 2.68 6.43
CA LEU A 57 8.01 1.50 6.98
C LEU A 57 8.49 1.29 8.40
N GLU A 58 7.54 1.15 9.32
CA GLU A 58 7.81 0.72 10.69
C GLU A 58 6.96 -0.49 11.00
N MET A 59 7.55 -1.50 11.58
CA MET A 59 6.90 -2.75 11.92
C MET A 59 7.39 -3.23 13.28
N ASN A 60 6.47 -3.58 14.15
CA ASN A 60 6.76 -4.18 15.43
C ASN A 60 6.12 -5.57 15.50
N LEU A 61 6.86 -6.55 15.98
CA LEU A 61 6.39 -7.92 16.13
C LEU A 61 6.57 -8.35 17.58
N THR A 62 5.52 -8.91 18.17
CA THR A 62 5.53 -9.46 19.53
C THR A 62 5.75 -10.98 19.52
N LYS A 63 6.02 -11.56 20.69
CA LYS A 63 6.21 -13.01 20.85
C LYS A 63 4.99 -13.84 20.47
N ASP A 64 3.80 -13.25 20.53
CA ASP A 64 2.54 -13.94 20.22
C ASP A 64 2.20 -13.91 18.73
N TYR A 65 3.18 -13.63 17.87
CA TYR A 65 3.00 -13.49 16.43
C TYR A 65 1.97 -12.42 16.05
N MET A 66 1.83 -11.42 16.88
CA MET A 66 1.05 -10.23 16.61
C MET A 66 1.99 -9.07 16.31
N GLY A 67 1.55 -8.17 15.44
CA GLY A 67 2.36 -7.03 15.09
C GLY A 67 1.53 -5.82 14.73
N ASP A 68 2.21 -4.70 14.65
CA ASP A 68 1.66 -3.49 14.07
C ASP A 68 2.53 -3.00 12.91
N LEU A 69 1.89 -2.33 11.97
CA LEU A 69 2.51 -1.82 10.77
C LEU A 69 2.15 -0.36 10.59
N LYS A 70 3.14 0.44 10.23
CA LYS A 70 2.95 1.81 9.79
C LYS A 70 3.75 2.04 8.52
N LEU A 71 3.06 2.37 7.44
CA LEU A 71 3.66 2.67 6.15
C LEU A 71 3.26 4.06 5.70
N ILE A 72 4.23 4.85 5.29
CA ILE A 72 4.02 6.15 4.65
C ILE A 72 4.63 6.08 3.26
N LEU A 73 3.83 6.41 2.26
CA LEU A 73 4.27 6.55 0.88
C LEU A 73 3.94 7.96 0.40
N HIS A 74 4.96 8.68 -0.05
CA HIS A 74 4.80 10.02 -0.57
C HIS A 74 5.34 10.10 -2.00
N THR A 75 4.46 10.43 -2.92
CA THR A 75 4.79 10.66 -4.33
C THR A 75 4.39 12.08 -4.71
N PRO A 76 4.81 12.62 -5.87
CA PRO A 76 4.39 13.95 -6.29
C PRO A 76 2.88 14.12 -6.47
N PHE A 77 2.13 13.04 -6.65
CA PHE A 77 0.71 13.11 -6.98
C PHE A 77 -0.21 12.56 -5.90
N LEU A 78 0.29 11.77 -4.95
CA LEU A 78 -0.52 11.28 -3.84
C LEU A 78 0.34 10.95 -2.62
N LYS A 79 -0.32 10.92 -1.46
CA LYS A 79 0.28 10.48 -0.21
C LYS A 79 -0.59 9.38 0.39
N ILE A 80 0.02 8.26 0.74
CA ILE A 80 -0.66 7.12 1.34
C ILE A 80 -0.09 6.87 2.73
N ASN A 81 -0.96 6.73 3.72
CA ASN A 81 -0.62 6.25 5.05
C ASN A 81 -1.38 4.96 5.30
N ILE A 82 -0.66 3.91 5.67
CA ILE A 82 -1.24 2.63 6.06
C ILE A 82 -0.80 2.35 7.48
N ASN A 83 -1.77 2.04 8.36
CA ASN A 83 -1.45 1.62 9.71
C ASN A 83 -2.49 0.61 10.20
N GLY A 84 -2.08 -0.26 11.08
CA GLY A 84 -2.95 -1.25 11.67
C GLY A 84 -2.20 -2.42 12.25
N ASP A 85 -2.97 -3.40 12.70
CA ASP A 85 -2.45 -4.59 13.33
C ASP A 85 -2.56 -5.78 12.39
N PHE A 86 -1.66 -6.72 12.57
CA PHE A 86 -1.69 -7.99 11.86
C PHE A 86 -1.32 -9.13 12.80
N SER A 87 -1.66 -10.35 12.44
CA SER A 87 -1.20 -11.55 13.12
C SER A 87 -0.70 -12.56 12.11
N LEU A 88 0.28 -13.35 12.53
CA LEU A 88 0.80 -14.45 11.75
C LEU A 88 0.16 -15.74 12.24
N GLN A 89 -0.58 -16.42 11.35
CA GLN A 89 -1.05 -17.77 11.61
C GLN A 89 -0.05 -18.76 11.02
N GLN A 90 0.49 -19.59 11.87
CA GLN A 90 1.31 -20.71 11.41
C GLN A 90 0.42 -21.93 11.21
N ASP A 91 0.08 -22.18 9.95
CA ASP A 91 -0.36 -23.49 9.53
C ASP A 91 0.86 -24.26 9.02
N GLU A 92 0.92 -25.58 9.25
CA GLU A 92 2.07 -26.41 8.89
C GLU A 92 2.45 -26.34 7.40
N THR A 93 1.51 -25.95 6.55
CA THR A 93 1.71 -25.90 5.10
C THR A 93 1.76 -24.51 4.51
N HIS A 94 1.04 -23.53 5.07
CA HIS A 94 0.97 -22.16 4.54
C HIS A 94 0.84 -21.13 5.66
N PRO A 95 1.91 -20.36 5.95
CA PRO A 95 1.77 -19.25 6.88
C PRO A 95 0.86 -18.19 6.28
N GLU A 96 -0.18 -17.81 7.00
CA GLU A 96 -1.09 -16.75 6.61
C GLU A 96 -0.87 -15.49 7.46
N ILE A 97 -0.95 -14.35 6.81
CA ILE A 97 -0.95 -13.05 7.49
C ILE A 97 -2.39 -12.57 7.54
N LEU A 98 -2.91 -12.42 8.76
CA LEU A 98 -4.24 -11.87 9.00
C LEU A 98 -4.13 -10.37 9.25
N LEU A 99 -4.96 -9.61 8.55
CA LEU A 99 -5.03 -8.16 8.69
C LEU A 99 -6.16 -7.81 9.65
N HIS A 100 -5.86 -7.02 10.67
CA HIS A 100 -6.84 -6.60 11.67
C HIS A 100 -7.04 -5.09 11.58
N GLN A 101 -8.13 -4.67 10.97
CA GLN A 101 -8.49 -3.25 10.86
C GLN A 101 -7.35 -2.37 10.35
N MET A 102 -6.71 -2.79 9.28
CA MET A 102 -5.73 -1.95 8.61
C MET A 102 -6.43 -0.72 8.04
N GLU A 103 -5.94 0.45 8.39
CA GLU A 103 -6.47 1.70 7.89
C GLU A 103 -5.57 2.25 6.78
N ILE A 104 -6.18 2.55 5.64
CA ILE A 104 -5.48 3.14 4.50
C ILE A 104 -6.05 4.53 4.27
N ASN A 105 -5.21 5.55 4.42
CA ASN A 105 -5.57 6.93 4.15
C ASN A 105 -4.83 7.42 2.90
N ILE A 106 -5.59 7.85 1.91
CA ILE A 106 -5.06 8.32 0.63
C ILE A 106 -5.39 9.79 0.48
N ASN A 107 -4.36 10.61 0.37
CA ASN A 107 -4.52 12.03 0.07
C ASN A 107 -4.07 12.30 -1.37
N PRO A 108 -5.00 12.48 -2.30
CA PRO A 108 -4.66 12.82 -3.69
C PRO A 108 -4.17 14.25 -3.76
N ILE A 109 -2.95 14.45 -4.22
CA ILE A 109 -2.31 15.76 -4.34
C ILE A 109 -2.59 16.37 -5.71
N SER A 110 -2.40 15.58 -6.79
CA SER A 110 -2.54 16.08 -8.14
C SER A 110 -4.00 16.11 -8.61
N MET A 111 -4.29 17.05 -9.51
CA MET A 111 -5.60 17.15 -10.15
C MET A 111 -5.93 15.90 -10.98
N GLY A 112 -4.94 15.28 -11.61
CA GLY A 112 -5.12 14.07 -12.39
C GLY A 112 -5.61 12.90 -11.57
N VAL A 113 -5.01 12.67 -10.40
CA VAL A 113 -5.44 11.61 -9.47
C VAL A 113 -6.85 11.88 -8.96
N ARG A 114 -7.16 13.11 -8.59
CA ARG A 114 -8.51 13.50 -8.13
C ARG A 114 -9.56 13.24 -9.20
N LYS A 115 -9.26 13.61 -10.44
CA LYS A 115 -10.16 13.40 -11.58
C LYS A 115 -10.35 11.91 -11.86
N TRP A 116 -9.27 11.15 -11.82
CA TRP A 116 -9.33 9.70 -12.02
C TRP A 116 -10.24 9.01 -10.97
N ILE A 117 -10.09 9.39 -9.71
CA ILE A 117 -10.92 8.85 -8.62
C ILE A 117 -12.40 9.19 -8.83
N ARG A 118 -12.73 10.44 -9.19
CA ARG A 118 -14.12 10.85 -9.48
C ARG A 118 -14.70 10.07 -10.64
N ASN A 119 -13.93 9.85 -11.69
CA ASN A 119 -14.38 9.07 -12.84
C ASN A 119 -14.64 7.61 -12.45
N TRP A 120 -13.78 7.04 -11.63
CA TRP A 120 -13.97 5.70 -11.09
C TRP A 120 -15.27 5.61 -10.26
N GLU A 121 -15.52 6.57 -9.40
CA GLU A 121 -16.73 6.62 -8.59
C GLU A 121 -18.00 6.71 -9.46
N LYS A 122 -17.97 7.53 -10.50
CA LYS A 122 -19.07 7.64 -11.45
C LYS A 122 -19.32 6.35 -12.23
N LYS A 123 -18.23 5.71 -12.67
CA LYS A 123 -18.30 4.48 -13.46
C LYS A 123 -18.78 3.30 -12.65
N THR A 124 -18.41 3.19 -11.40
CA THR A 124 -18.75 2.06 -10.53
C THR A 124 -20.01 2.29 -9.71
N GLY A 125 -20.47 3.53 -9.57
CA GLY A 125 -21.57 3.89 -8.68
C GLY A 125 -21.20 3.84 -7.20
N LYS A 126 -19.93 3.62 -6.87
CA LYS A 126 -19.43 3.56 -5.50
C LYS A 126 -18.83 4.91 -5.11
N THR A 127 -18.99 5.29 -3.83
CA THR A 127 -18.43 6.52 -3.29
C THR A 127 -17.47 6.16 -2.17
N LEU A 128 -16.23 6.61 -2.30
CA LEU A 128 -15.20 6.37 -1.28
C LEU A 128 -15.42 7.25 -0.05
N ASN A 129 -15.20 6.68 1.13
CA ASN A 129 -15.28 7.44 2.38
C ASN A 129 -14.18 8.48 2.44
N ARG A 130 -14.53 9.69 2.83
CA ARG A 130 -13.61 10.81 2.93
C ARG A 130 -13.71 11.52 4.27
N LYS A 131 -12.54 11.95 4.77
CA LYS A 131 -12.44 12.96 5.83
C LYS A 131 -11.76 14.18 5.22
N GLY A 132 -12.53 15.22 4.86
CA GLY A 132 -12.03 16.31 4.05
C GLY A 132 -11.64 15.85 2.66
N SER A 133 -10.39 16.04 2.26
CA SER A 133 -9.85 15.57 0.98
C SER A 133 -9.20 14.18 1.06
N THR A 134 -9.10 13.60 2.25
CA THR A 134 -8.44 12.32 2.47
C THR A 134 -9.43 11.17 2.37
N ILE A 135 -9.12 10.20 1.53
CA ILE A 135 -9.90 8.98 1.38
C ILE A 135 -9.47 8.00 2.46
N SER A 136 -10.44 7.44 3.18
CA SER A 136 -10.18 6.49 4.27
C SER A 136 -10.80 5.14 3.95
N LEU A 137 -9.98 4.11 3.90
CA LEU A 137 -10.38 2.73 3.66
C LEU A 137 -9.92 1.87 4.83
N LYS A 138 -10.66 0.79 5.07
CA LYS A 138 -10.28 -0.23 6.05
C LYS A 138 -10.13 -1.56 5.35
N VAL A 139 -9.14 -2.33 5.75
CA VAL A 139 -8.84 -3.64 5.17
C VAL A 139 -8.77 -4.68 6.27
N ASP A 140 -9.53 -5.74 6.10
CA ASP A 140 -9.52 -6.94 6.94
C ASP A 140 -9.20 -8.16 6.07
N GLY A 141 -9.30 -9.35 6.65
CA GLY A 141 -9.08 -10.61 5.95
C GLY A 141 -7.63 -11.05 5.96
N THR A 142 -7.22 -11.77 4.94
CA THR A 142 -5.84 -12.22 4.78
C THR A 142 -5.09 -11.36 3.78
N LEU A 143 -3.77 -11.39 3.84
CA LEU A 143 -2.95 -10.66 2.88
C LEU A 143 -3.20 -11.12 1.43
N GLU A 144 -3.48 -12.41 1.24
CA GLU A 144 -3.79 -12.98 -0.09
C GLU A 144 -5.22 -12.64 -0.54
N ASN A 145 -6.15 -12.54 0.40
CA ASN A 145 -7.56 -12.23 0.11
C ASN A 145 -8.04 -11.08 1.01
N PRO A 146 -7.59 -9.85 0.76
CA PRO A 146 -8.00 -8.71 1.56
C PRO A 146 -9.46 -8.34 1.31
N VAL A 147 -10.15 -7.94 2.36
CA VAL A 147 -11.52 -7.41 2.31
C VAL A 147 -11.46 -5.92 2.56
N ILE A 148 -11.84 -5.13 1.57
CA ILE A 148 -11.74 -3.67 1.63
C ILE A 148 -13.11 -3.08 1.96
N HIS A 149 -13.14 -2.20 2.97
CA HIS A 149 -14.30 -1.45 3.39
C HIS A 149 -14.04 0.06 3.20
N GLY A 150 -15.07 0.82 2.89
CA GLY A 150 -14.92 2.28 2.75
C GLY A 150 -15.52 2.83 1.47
N TYR A 151 -16.41 2.03 0.87
CA TYR A 151 -17.19 2.48 -0.27
C TYR A 151 -18.53 1.77 -0.34
#